data_64b42ae01be92363e435ade7d8fb096e
#
_entry.id   64b42ae01be92363e435ade7d8fb096e
#
_cell.length_a   1.000
_cell.length_b   1.000
_cell.length_c   1.000
_cell.angle_alpha   90.00
_cell.angle_beta   90.00
_cell.angle_gamma   90.00
#
_symmetry.space_group_name_H-M   'P 1'
#
loop_
_entity.id
_entity.type
_entity.pdbx_description
1 polymer ?
#
loop_
_entity_poly.entity_id
_entity_poly.type
_entity_poly.pdbx_seq_one_letter_code
_entity_poly.pdbx_strand_id
1 'polypeptide(L)'
;MSPLVPDHLKYAKTHEWVKVEGDTATIGITDHAQAELTELVFVELPARSRNLKAGEACAVVESVKTASDIYSPVTGEVIEVNEALVDNPGSVNTDAYSDGWFFKMRLSDPGNLDELMSAEEYEALIGS
;
A
#
# COMPACT_ATOMS: atom_id res chain seq x y z
N MET A 1 18.37 -12.02 1.18
CA MET A 1 18.15 -11.09 0.07
C MET A 1 17.26 -9.94 0.53
N SER A 2 17.67 -8.73 0.20
CA SER A 2 16.88 -7.54 0.60
C SER A 2 15.58 -7.46 -0.18
N PRO A 3 14.49 -6.99 0.47
CA PRO A 3 13.25 -6.73 -0.26
C PRO A 3 13.44 -5.65 -1.32
N LEU A 4 12.62 -5.70 -2.35
CA LEU A 4 12.64 -4.68 -3.38
C LEU A 4 12.08 -3.37 -2.83
N VAL A 5 12.76 -2.27 -3.14
CA VAL A 5 12.31 -0.91 -2.77
C VAL A 5 12.50 -0.02 -3.99
N PRO A 6 11.51 0.00 -4.90
CA PRO A 6 11.60 0.83 -6.11
C PRO A 6 11.83 2.30 -5.76
N ASP A 7 12.76 2.94 -6.45
CA ASP A 7 13.18 4.30 -6.12
C ASP A 7 12.29 5.39 -6.69
N HIS A 8 11.31 5.05 -7.51
CA HIS A 8 10.35 6.01 -8.07
C HIS A 8 9.06 6.13 -7.24
N LEU A 9 8.96 5.38 -6.13
CA LEU A 9 7.79 5.39 -5.26
C LEU A 9 8.06 6.16 -3.98
N LYS A 10 6.99 6.43 -3.22
CA LYS A 10 7.10 6.96 -1.87
C LYS A 10 6.58 5.92 -0.89
N TYR A 11 6.97 6.03 0.37
CA TYR A 11 6.72 4.98 1.36
C TYR A 11 6.24 5.54 2.68
N ALA A 12 5.30 4.83 3.32
CA ALA A 12 4.84 5.16 4.67
C ALA A 12 5.54 4.28 5.69
N LYS A 13 5.63 4.76 6.93
CA LYS A 13 6.23 4.00 8.03
C LYS A 13 5.53 2.67 8.28
N THR A 14 4.26 2.59 7.93
CA THR A 14 3.44 1.38 8.12
C THR A 14 3.53 0.44 6.93
N HIS A 15 4.49 0.69 6.03
CA HIS A 15 4.86 -0.21 4.93
C HIS A 15 3.88 -0.23 3.76
N GLU A 16 3.22 0.91 3.50
CA GLU A 16 2.47 1.09 2.25
C GLU A 16 3.34 1.88 1.28
N TRP A 17 3.22 1.55 -0.01
CA TRP A 17 3.88 2.33 -1.06
C TRP A 17 2.84 3.20 -1.79
N VAL A 18 3.30 4.30 -2.36
CA VAL A 18 2.47 5.25 -3.09
C VAL A 18 3.11 5.58 -4.43
N LYS A 19 2.34 5.41 -5.50
CA LYS A 19 2.74 5.82 -6.84
C LYS A 19 1.83 6.96 -7.27
N VAL A 20 2.40 8.13 -7.54
CA VAL A 20 1.63 9.33 -7.88
C VAL A 20 1.68 9.58 -9.38
N GLU A 21 0.50 9.79 -9.97
CA GLU A 21 0.36 10.16 -11.38
C GLU A 21 -0.67 11.29 -11.42
N GLY A 22 -0.20 12.54 -11.59
CA GLY A 22 -1.08 13.70 -11.52
C GLY A 22 -1.65 13.87 -10.13
N ASP A 23 -2.97 13.86 -10.01
CA ASP A 23 -3.64 13.94 -8.72
C ASP A 23 -4.11 12.57 -8.20
N THR A 24 -3.70 11.49 -8.87
CA THR A 24 -4.08 10.13 -8.51
C THR A 24 -2.92 9.41 -7.83
N ALA A 25 -3.19 8.77 -6.71
CA ALA A 25 -2.22 7.96 -5.99
C ALA A 25 -2.66 6.50 -6.01
N THR A 26 -1.78 5.59 -6.43
CA THR A 26 -1.99 4.15 -6.35
C THR A 26 -1.29 3.66 -5.10
N ILE A 27 -1.97 2.88 -4.27
CA ILE A 27 -1.46 2.42 -2.98
C ILE A 27 -1.44 0.91 -2.92
N GLY A 28 -0.38 0.37 -2.34
CA GLY A 28 -0.24 -1.05 -2.06
C GLY A 28 0.68 -1.24 -0.87
N ILE A 29 1.02 -2.49 -0.53
CA ILE A 29 1.97 -2.76 0.54
C ILE A 29 3.32 -3.15 -0.08
N THR A 30 4.39 -2.88 0.66
CA THR A 30 5.74 -3.11 0.15
C THR A 30 6.10 -4.59 0.11
N ASP A 31 7.16 -4.91 -0.61
CA ASP A 31 7.69 -6.27 -0.65
C ASP A 31 8.12 -6.71 0.75
N HIS A 32 8.68 -5.79 1.54
CA HIS A 32 9.01 -6.06 2.94
C HIS A 32 7.76 -6.49 3.72
N ALA A 33 6.65 -5.77 3.55
CA ALA A 33 5.42 -6.07 4.27
C ALA A 33 4.86 -7.45 3.90
N GLN A 34 4.81 -7.77 2.60
CA GLN A 34 4.28 -9.06 2.18
C GLN A 34 5.18 -10.22 2.67
N ALA A 35 6.51 -9.99 2.71
CA ALA A 35 7.44 -11.00 3.19
C ALA A 35 7.22 -11.28 4.68
N GLU A 36 6.98 -10.22 5.47
CA GLU A 36 6.69 -10.36 6.90
C GLU A 36 5.37 -11.08 7.15
N LEU A 37 4.36 -10.80 6.32
CA LEU A 37 3.05 -11.41 6.45
C LEU A 37 3.02 -12.85 5.96
N THR A 38 3.89 -13.20 5.02
CA THR A 38 3.92 -14.48 4.32
C THR A 38 2.68 -14.62 3.39
N GLU A 39 2.24 -15.82 3.10
CA GLU A 39 1.17 -16.05 2.11
C GLU A 39 -0.13 -15.38 2.52
N LEU A 40 -0.63 -14.46 1.70
CA LEU A 40 -1.92 -13.81 1.93
C LEU A 40 -3.05 -14.70 1.46
N VAL A 41 -4.08 -14.79 2.29
CA VAL A 41 -5.25 -15.65 2.01
C VAL A 41 -6.55 -14.85 1.93
N PHE A 42 -6.53 -13.58 2.38
CA PHE A 42 -7.72 -12.72 2.35
C PHE A 42 -7.32 -11.26 2.27
N VAL A 43 -8.04 -10.50 1.44
CA VAL A 43 -7.85 -9.05 1.32
C VAL A 43 -9.22 -8.39 1.39
N GLU A 44 -9.37 -7.41 2.30
CA GLU A 44 -10.57 -6.57 2.36
C GLU A 44 -10.18 -5.17 1.92
N LEU A 45 -10.85 -4.66 0.89
CA LEU A 45 -10.55 -3.37 0.28
C LEU A 45 -11.51 -2.28 0.78
N PRO A 46 -11.09 -0.99 0.74
CA PRO A 46 -12.00 0.10 1.10
C PRO A 46 -13.08 0.26 0.04
N ALA A 47 -14.19 0.87 0.41
CA ALA A 47 -15.28 1.15 -0.52
C ALA A 47 -14.91 2.30 -1.45
N ARG A 48 -15.36 2.22 -2.71
CA ARG A 48 -15.22 3.34 -3.63
C ARG A 48 -15.98 4.53 -3.08
N SER A 49 -15.50 5.71 -3.38
CA SER A 49 -16.06 7.00 -2.95
C SER A 49 -15.86 7.29 -1.47
N ARG A 50 -15.21 6.40 -0.73
CA ARG A 50 -14.89 6.64 0.67
C ARG A 50 -13.79 7.70 0.77
N ASN A 51 -13.96 8.67 1.66
CA ASN A 51 -12.93 9.66 1.95
C ASN A 51 -12.04 9.13 3.08
N LEU A 52 -10.74 9.17 2.87
CA LEU A 52 -9.76 8.69 3.85
C LEU A 52 -8.82 9.81 4.23
N LYS A 53 -8.37 9.78 5.48
CA LYS A 53 -7.32 10.69 5.97
C LYS A 53 -6.03 9.90 6.09
N ALA A 54 -4.91 10.60 5.89
CA ALA A 54 -3.59 9.99 6.08
C ALA A 54 -3.52 9.38 7.48
N GLY A 55 -3.12 8.10 7.55
CA GLY A 55 -3.03 7.36 8.80
C GLY A 55 -4.31 6.63 9.20
N GLU A 56 -5.37 6.75 8.43
CA GLU A 56 -6.63 6.05 8.73
C GLU A 56 -6.58 4.61 8.25
N ALA A 57 -7.03 3.67 9.10
CA ALA A 57 -7.13 2.26 8.71
C ALA A 57 -8.24 2.11 7.67
N CYS A 58 -7.93 1.47 6.54
CA CYS A 58 -8.86 1.44 5.40
C CYS A 58 -9.00 0.07 4.76
N ALA A 59 -8.07 -0.84 5.00
CA ALA A 59 -8.11 -2.18 4.41
C ALA A 59 -7.56 -3.17 5.42
N VAL A 60 -7.79 -4.46 5.16
CA VAL A 60 -7.30 -5.55 6.01
C VAL A 60 -6.72 -6.63 5.12
N VAL A 61 -5.61 -7.20 5.54
CA VAL A 61 -5.06 -8.40 4.91
C VAL A 61 -4.93 -9.49 5.95
N GLU A 62 -5.20 -10.73 5.56
CA GLU A 62 -4.98 -11.87 6.42
C GLU A 62 -4.03 -12.83 5.72
N SER A 63 -3.04 -13.29 6.47
CA SER A 63 -2.10 -14.29 5.99
C SER A 63 -2.35 -15.59 6.75
N VAL A 64 -1.60 -16.63 6.37
CA VAL A 64 -1.69 -17.92 7.06
C VAL A 64 -1.28 -17.83 8.53
N LYS A 65 -0.61 -16.75 8.94
CA LYS A 65 -0.15 -16.61 10.34
C LYS A 65 -0.77 -15.44 11.10
N THR A 66 -1.30 -14.41 10.43
CA THR A 66 -1.78 -13.22 11.14
C THR A 66 -2.70 -12.36 10.27
N ALA A 67 -3.36 -11.39 10.89
CA ALA A 67 -4.13 -10.37 10.20
C ALA A 67 -3.52 -9.01 10.48
N SER A 68 -3.61 -8.08 9.54
CA SER A 68 -3.02 -6.76 9.67
C SER A 68 -3.90 -5.70 9.01
N ASP A 69 -3.99 -4.52 9.63
CA ASP A 69 -4.65 -3.37 9.04
C ASP A 69 -3.71 -2.69 8.05
N ILE A 70 -4.30 -2.16 6.99
CA ILE A 70 -3.60 -1.32 6.01
C ILE A 70 -4.09 0.10 6.21
N TYR A 71 -3.17 1.05 6.31
CA TYR A 71 -3.47 2.45 6.56
C TYR A 71 -3.30 3.26 5.28
N SER A 72 -4.16 4.26 5.09
CA SER A 72 -4.02 5.17 3.96
C SER A 72 -2.82 6.09 4.21
N PRO A 73 -1.84 6.12 3.30
CA PRO A 73 -0.70 7.02 3.49
C PRO A 73 -0.99 8.46 3.11
N VAL A 74 -2.13 8.71 2.46
CA VAL A 74 -2.51 10.04 1.97
C VAL A 74 -3.97 10.33 2.26
N THR A 75 -4.35 11.61 2.16
CA THR A 75 -5.73 12.06 2.32
C THR A 75 -6.37 12.23 0.95
N GLY A 76 -7.57 11.70 0.76
CA GLY A 76 -8.28 11.81 -0.49
C GLY A 76 -9.48 10.87 -0.57
N GLU A 77 -10.00 10.73 -1.79
CA GLU A 77 -11.15 9.89 -2.07
C GLU A 77 -10.73 8.62 -2.81
N VAL A 78 -11.23 7.47 -2.38
CA VAL A 78 -11.00 6.20 -3.07
C VAL A 78 -11.80 6.22 -4.38
N ILE A 79 -11.08 6.12 -5.50
CA ILE A 79 -11.70 6.16 -6.83
C ILE A 79 -11.72 4.81 -7.53
N GLU A 80 -10.83 3.90 -7.12
CA GLU A 80 -10.75 2.57 -7.73
C GLU A 80 -10.17 1.58 -6.73
N VAL A 81 -10.63 0.33 -6.78
CA VAL A 81 -10.07 -0.75 -5.96
C VAL A 81 -9.72 -1.93 -6.85
N ASN A 82 -8.70 -2.69 -6.45
CA ASN A 82 -8.25 -3.86 -7.22
C ASN A 82 -9.00 -5.11 -6.77
N GLU A 83 -10.18 -5.30 -7.33
CA GLU A 83 -11.04 -6.43 -6.95
C GLU A 83 -10.41 -7.78 -7.25
N ALA A 84 -9.43 -7.84 -8.14
CA ALA A 84 -8.72 -9.08 -8.43
C ALA A 84 -8.02 -9.65 -7.20
N LEU A 85 -7.65 -8.80 -6.24
CA LEU A 85 -7.02 -9.26 -5.00
C LEU A 85 -7.96 -10.05 -4.11
N VAL A 86 -9.26 -9.78 -4.21
CA VAL A 86 -10.26 -10.53 -3.42
C VAL A 86 -10.28 -11.99 -3.87
N ASP A 87 -10.19 -12.20 -5.18
CA ASP A 87 -10.17 -13.55 -5.75
C ASP A 87 -8.79 -14.20 -5.69
N ASN A 88 -7.73 -13.38 -5.71
CA ASN A 88 -6.35 -13.86 -5.76
C ASN A 88 -5.43 -13.02 -4.87
N PRO A 89 -5.54 -13.17 -3.54
CA PRO A 89 -4.68 -12.42 -2.62
C PRO A 89 -3.19 -12.67 -2.84
N GLY A 90 -2.83 -13.83 -3.37
CA GLY A 90 -1.43 -14.18 -3.63
C GLY A 90 -0.73 -13.26 -4.62
N SER A 91 -1.47 -12.48 -5.41
CA SER A 91 -0.86 -11.50 -6.31
C SER A 91 -0.01 -10.48 -5.56
N VAL A 92 -0.37 -10.18 -4.31
CA VAL A 92 0.42 -9.27 -3.48
C VAL A 92 1.79 -9.88 -3.18
N ASN A 93 1.82 -11.18 -2.92
CA ASN A 93 3.07 -11.89 -2.62
C ASN A 93 3.98 -12.00 -3.83
N THR A 94 3.40 -12.18 -5.02
CA THR A 94 4.19 -12.39 -6.23
C THR A 94 4.55 -11.12 -6.96
N ASP A 95 3.75 -10.03 -6.78
CA ASP A 95 3.94 -8.80 -7.56
C ASP A 95 3.42 -7.58 -6.78
N ALA A 96 4.04 -7.31 -5.64
CA ALA A 96 3.57 -6.29 -4.71
C ALA A 96 3.48 -4.88 -5.30
N TYR A 97 4.30 -4.57 -6.29
CA TYR A 97 4.39 -3.21 -6.85
C TYR A 97 3.66 -3.04 -8.18
N SER A 98 3.03 -4.07 -8.69
CA SER A 98 2.30 -4.00 -9.95
C SER A 98 0.92 -4.62 -9.76
N ASP A 99 0.73 -5.90 -10.11
CA ASP A 99 -0.59 -6.56 -10.01
C ASP A 99 -1.15 -6.57 -8.59
N GLY A 100 -0.31 -6.43 -7.59
CA GLY A 100 -0.71 -6.45 -6.19
C GLY A 100 -1.15 -5.11 -5.60
N TRP A 101 -1.41 -4.10 -6.42
CA TRP A 101 -1.90 -2.83 -5.91
C TRP A 101 -3.27 -2.99 -5.25
N PHE A 102 -3.55 -2.18 -4.23
CA PHE A 102 -4.78 -2.29 -3.43
C PHE A 102 -5.88 -1.35 -3.89
N PHE A 103 -5.60 -0.05 -3.94
CA PHE A 103 -6.61 0.93 -4.31
C PHE A 103 -5.95 2.19 -4.85
N LYS A 104 -6.76 2.99 -5.56
CA LYS A 104 -6.33 4.30 -6.08
C LYS A 104 -7.16 5.39 -5.44
N MET A 105 -6.53 6.52 -5.16
CA MET A 105 -7.18 7.67 -4.54
C MET A 105 -6.95 8.93 -5.37
N ARG A 106 -7.94 9.82 -5.33
CA ARG A 106 -7.74 11.18 -5.81
C ARG A 106 -7.24 11.98 -4.63
N LEU A 107 -6.05 12.56 -4.77
CA LEU A 107 -5.42 13.32 -3.69
C LEU A 107 -6.20 14.61 -3.43
N SER A 108 -6.53 14.89 -2.17
CA SER A 108 -7.13 16.16 -1.74
C SER A 108 -6.15 17.01 -0.96
N ASP A 109 -5.04 16.41 -0.51
CA ASP A 109 -3.99 17.13 0.21
C ASP A 109 -2.62 16.64 -0.28
N PRO A 110 -2.10 17.23 -1.38
CA PRO A 110 -0.79 16.82 -1.91
C PRO A 110 0.35 17.01 -0.92
N GLY A 111 0.17 17.85 0.10
CA GLY A 111 1.18 18.04 1.14
C GLY A 111 1.50 16.78 1.92
N ASN A 112 0.59 15.79 1.93
CA ASN A 112 0.86 14.50 2.57
C ASN A 112 2.06 13.80 1.95
N LEU A 113 2.33 14.05 0.68
CA LEU A 113 3.45 13.40 -0.02
C LEU A 113 4.79 13.80 0.57
N ASP A 114 4.89 15.02 1.13
CA ASP A 114 6.13 15.50 1.74
C ASP A 114 6.44 14.80 3.06
N GLU A 115 5.44 14.17 3.66
CA GLU A 115 5.60 13.44 4.92
C GLU A 115 5.98 11.99 4.70
N LEU A 116 5.94 11.53 3.45
CA LEU A 116 6.30 10.15 3.10
C LEU A 116 7.81 10.05 2.86
N MET A 117 8.31 8.83 2.96
CA MET A 117 9.73 8.55 2.80
C MET A 117 10.09 8.27 1.35
N SER A 118 11.31 8.62 0.97
CA SER A 118 11.90 8.16 -0.28
C SER A 118 12.27 6.68 -0.12
N ALA A 119 12.65 6.04 -1.24
CA ALA A 119 13.12 4.65 -1.19
C ALA A 119 14.33 4.51 -0.28
N GLU A 120 15.26 5.45 -0.34
CA GLU A 120 16.48 5.41 0.48
C GLU A 120 16.14 5.52 1.97
N GLU A 121 15.23 6.42 2.32
CA GLU A 121 14.80 6.57 3.70
C GLU A 121 14.08 5.33 4.21
N TYR A 122 13.26 4.74 3.36
CA TYR A 122 12.52 3.53 3.71
C TYR A 122 13.47 2.34 3.90
N GLU A 123 14.46 2.21 3.02
CA GLU A 123 15.46 1.14 3.17
C GLU A 123 16.20 1.24 4.50
N ALA A 124 16.51 2.47 4.93
CA ALA A 124 17.14 2.69 6.22
C ALA A 124 16.21 2.26 7.36
N LEU A 125 14.92 2.51 7.21
CA LEU A 125 13.94 2.13 8.23
C LEU A 125 13.85 0.61 8.41
N ILE A 126 13.84 -0.14 7.31
CA ILE A 126 13.70 -1.59 7.38
C ILE A 126 15.03 -2.32 7.57
N GLY A 127 16.14 -1.60 7.56
CA GLY A 127 17.45 -2.16 7.87
C GLY A 127 18.10 -2.95 6.75
N SER A 128 17.71 -2.69 5.51
CA SER A 128 18.29 -3.40 4.37
C SER A 128 19.36 -2.59 3.66
#